data_673598fd1015cc4879ca53398c28d675
#
_entry.id   673598fd1015cc4879ca53398c28d675
#
_cell.length_a   1.000
_cell.length_b   1.000
_cell.length_c   1.000
_cell.angle_alpha   90.00
_cell.angle_beta   90.00
_cell.angle_gamma   90.00
#
_symmetry.space_group_name_H-M   'P 1'
#
loop_
_entity.id
_entity.type
_entity.pdbx_description
1 polymer ?
#
loop_
_entity_poly.entity_id
_entity_poly.type
_entity_poly.pdbx_seq_one_letter_code
_entity_poly.pdbx_strand_id
1 'polypeptide(L)'
;MARNSGFPCAGTVASHGRNIHGASRTFVVNDREGRVYGYYAMAAGAVSYQAATRSVRRNMPDPVPVMVLARLAVDHRAQGIKLGAALLQDAVNRAVAVSQNAGVRALLVHALHDGAKQFYEHYGFQESPQHPMTLMLRLNTVRA
;
A
#
# COMPACT_ATOMS: atom_id res chain seq x y z
N MET A 1 5.29 25.22 1.78
CA MET A 1 5.06 24.90 2.16
C MET A 1 4.39 24.35 2.58
N ALA A 2 4.18 24.14 2.58
CA ALA A 2 3.65 23.79 3.07
C ALA A 2 3.52 23.08 3.69
N ARG A 3 3.77 22.91 3.84
CA ARG A 3 3.92 22.43 4.45
C ARG A 3 3.55 21.79 5.05
N ASN A 4 3.50 21.38 4.73
CA ASN A 4 3.48 20.59 5.65
C ASN A 4 3.20 21.05 6.89
N SER A 5 2.81 21.96 6.97
CA SER A 5 2.74 22.56 8.15
C SER A 5 1.78 21.96 9.07
N GLY A 6 0.65 21.82 8.92
CA GLY A 6 -0.22 21.27 9.90
C GLY A 6 0.12 19.87 10.22
N PHE A 7 0.80 19.26 9.34
CA PHE A 7 1.16 17.90 9.53
C PHE A 7 2.52 17.86 10.16
N PRO A 8 2.63 17.27 11.28
CA PRO A 8 3.91 17.32 11.96
C PRO A 8 4.94 16.71 11.07
N CYS A 9 5.84 17.53 10.67
CA CYS A 9 6.95 17.02 9.95
C CYS A 9 7.58 15.94 10.71
N ALA A 10 7.38 15.97 11.96
CA ALA A 10 7.90 14.95 12.80
C ALA A 10 7.05 13.71 12.72
N GLY A 11 5.99 13.77 12.04
CA GLY A 11 5.16 12.59 11.88
C GLY A 11 5.95 11.52 11.21
N THR A 12 6.12 10.43 11.87
CA THR A 12 6.89 9.33 11.36
C THR A 12 5.99 8.15 11.15
N VAL A 13 6.17 7.48 10.04
CA VAL A 13 5.49 6.23 9.82
C VAL A 13 6.30 5.15 10.50
N ALA A 14 5.75 4.57 11.51
CA ALA A 14 6.44 3.56 12.29
C ALA A 14 5.63 2.28 12.34
N SER A 15 6.33 1.18 12.44
CA SER A 15 5.68 -0.11 12.59
C SER A 15 5.19 -0.25 14.00
N HIS A 16 3.92 -0.55 14.16
CA HIS A 16 3.30 -0.73 15.46
C HIS A 16 2.72 -2.11 15.57
N GLY A 17 3.37 -2.94 16.28
CA GLY A 17 2.83 -4.26 16.53
C GLY A 17 2.48 -5.01 15.28
N ARG A 18 1.78 -6.04 15.47
CA ARG A 18 1.26 -6.85 14.37
C ARG A 18 0.01 -7.53 14.87
N ASN A 19 -0.76 -8.05 13.96
CA ASN A 19 -1.97 -8.69 14.39
C ASN A 19 -1.62 -9.95 15.18
N ILE A 20 -2.64 -10.53 15.76
CA ILE A 20 -2.49 -11.68 16.63
C ILE A 20 -1.73 -12.80 15.96
N HIS A 21 -1.95 -12.99 14.68
CA HIS A 21 -1.34 -14.11 13.97
C HIS A 21 -0.01 -13.78 13.33
N GLY A 22 0.46 -12.54 13.46
CA GLY A 22 1.69 -12.14 12.84
C GLY A 22 1.61 -12.07 11.31
N ALA A 23 0.42 -12.18 10.75
CA ALA A 23 0.25 -12.25 9.30
C ALA A 23 0.32 -10.89 8.63
N SER A 24 0.14 -9.83 9.38
CA SER A 24 0.20 -8.49 8.82
C SER A 24 0.92 -7.56 9.76
N ARG A 25 1.31 -6.43 9.25
CA ARG A 25 2.01 -5.43 10.03
C ARG A 25 1.35 -4.08 9.78
N THR A 26 1.11 -3.37 10.86
CA THR A 26 0.47 -2.07 10.81
C THR A 26 1.48 -0.96 10.98
N PHE A 27 1.36 0.07 10.16
CA PHE A 27 2.21 1.24 10.18
C PHE A 27 1.34 2.45 10.46
N VAL A 28 1.74 3.28 11.40
CA VAL A 28 0.94 4.45 11.79
C VAL A 28 1.72 5.72 11.68
N VAL A 29 1.01 6.80 11.37
CA VAL A 29 1.55 8.14 11.43
C VAL A 29 0.89 8.83 12.60
N ASN A 30 1.70 9.32 13.53
CA ASN A 30 1.17 10.01 14.69
C ASN A 30 1.99 11.26 14.97
N ASP A 31 1.42 12.15 15.79
CA ASP A 31 2.14 13.33 16.22
C ASP A 31 2.91 13.02 17.50
N ARG A 32 3.54 14.04 18.07
CA ARG A 32 4.35 13.87 19.26
C ARG A 32 3.55 13.45 20.47
N GLU A 33 2.27 13.79 20.49
CA GLU A 33 1.40 13.42 21.60
C GLU A 33 0.80 12.04 21.41
N GLY A 34 1.16 11.35 20.36
CA GLY A 34 0.62 10.01 20.11
C GLY A 34 -0.70 9.99 19.39
N ARG A 35 -1.18 11.13 18.92
CA ARG A 35 -2.43 11.17 18.16
C ARG A 35 -2.21 10.60 16.78
N VAL A 36 -3.04 9.64 16.39
CA VAL A 36 -2.87 8.95 15.11
C VAL A 36 -3.60 9.73 14.02
N TYR A 37 -2.89 10.04 12.95
CA TYR A 37 -3.48 10.71 11.79
C TYR A 37 -3.78 9.76 10.65
N GLY A 38 -3.14 8.63 10.62
CA GLY A 38 -3.41 7.66 9.58
C GLY A 38 -2.64 6.39 9.80
N TYR A 39 -3.04 5.35 9.08
CA TYR A 39 -2.32 4.09 9.19
C TYR A 39 -2.56 3.26 7.93
N TYR A 40 -1.72 2.26 7.76
CA TYR A 40 -1.97 1.21 6.77
C TYR A 40 -1.45 -0.11 7.31
N ALA A 41 -1.93 -1.19 6.74
CA ALA A 41 -1.49 -2.52 7.12
C ALA A 41 -1.10 -3.29 5.87
N MET A 42 -0.04 -4.06 5.97
CA MET A 42 0.44 -4.87 4.85
C MET A 42 0.62 -6.31 5.28
N ALA A 43 0.37 -7.20 4.36
CA ALA A 43 0.52 -8.63 4.59
C ALA A 43 1.04 -9.29 3.32
N ALA A 44 1.70 -10.42 3.48
CA ALA A 44 2.09 -11.24 2.35
C ALA A 44 0.87 -11.96 1.80
N GLY A 45 0.82 -12.14 0.50
CA GLY A 45 -0.28 -12.84 -0.11
C GLY A 45 0.08 -13.33 -1.50
N ALA A 46 -0.93 -13.79 -2.21
CA ALA A 46 -0.72 -14.30 -3.56
C ALA A 46 -1.96 -14.00 -4.39
N VAL A 47 -1.77 -13.86 -5.69
CA VAL A 47 -2.88 -13.64 -6.60
C VAL A 47 -2.76 -14.67 -7.71
N SER A 48 -3.90 -15.24 -8.12
CA SER A 48 -3.90 -16.23 -9.18
C SER A 48 -3.43 -15.61 -10.49
N TYR A 49 -2.86 -16.44 -11.32
CA TYR A 49 -2.39 -15.98 -12.61
C TYR A 49 -3.50 -15.29 -13.40
N GLN A 50 -4.70 -15.85 -13.34
CA GLN A 50 -5.83 -15.30 -14.10
C GLN A 50 -6.30 -13.96 -13.56
N ALA A 51 -6.16 -13.72 -12.27
CA ALA A 51 -6.58 -12.46 -11.67
C ALA A 51 -5.47 -11.41 -11.72
N ALA A 52 -4.24 -11.79 -12.00
CA ALA A 52 -3.14 -10.85 -12.07
C ALA A 52 -3.15 -10.13 -13.42
N THR A 53 -2.70 -8.88 -13.41
CA THR A 53 -2.54 -8.15 -14.67
C THR A 53 -1.40 -8.78 -15.46
N ARG A 54 -1.39 -8.50 -16.75
CA ARG A 54 -0.39 -9.09 -17.62
C ARG A 54 1.03 -8.74 -17.17
N SER A 55 1.25 -7.49 -16.79
CA SER A 55 2.59 -7.09 -16.38
C SER A 55 3.01 -7.74 -15.07
N VAL A 56 2.07 -7.99 -14.19
CA VAL A 56 2.37 -8.60 -12.90
C VAL A 56 2.67 -10.08 -13.05
N ARG A 57 1.91 -10.79 -13.86
CA ARG A 57 2.08 -12.25 -13.95
C ARG A 57 3.18 -12.70 -14.89
N ARG A 58 3.70 -11.79 -15.70
CA ARG A 58 4.68 -12.15 -16.72
C ARG A 58 5.89 -12.81 -16.09
N ASN A 59 6.22 -14.01 -16.56
CA ASN A 59 7.36 -14.79 -16.09
C ASN A 59 7.31 -15.09 -14.59
N MET A 60 6.12 -15.21 -14.05
CA MET A 60 5.95 -15.51 -12.63
C MET A 60 5.24 -16.82 -12.45
N PRO A 61 5.44 -17.46 -11.30
CA PRO A 61 4.69 -18.69 -11.00
C PRO A 61 3.23 -18.39 -10.72
N ASP A 62 2.43 -19.44 -10.66
CA ASP A 62 1.03 -19.33 -10.30
C ASP A 62 0.83 -20.10 -8.99
N PRO A 63 0.40 -19.43 -7.92
CA PRO A 63 0.02 -18.03 -7.85
C PRO A 63 1.21 -17.08 -7.77
N VAL A 64 0.95 -15.84 -8.10
CA VAL A 64 1.99 -14.81 -8.10
C VAL A 64 2.12 -14.22 -6.69
N PRO A 65 3.32 -14.21 -6.12
CA PRO A 65 3.48 -13.63 -4.77
C PRO A 65 3.37 -12.11 -4.80
N VAL A 66 2.60 -11.59 -3.86
CA VAL A 66 2.35 -10.15 -3.76
C VAL A 66 2.37 -9.72 -2.30
N MET A 67 2.53 -8.41 -2.09
CA MET A 67 2.19 -7.80 -0.81
C MET A 67 0.80 -7.23 -0.95
N VAL A 68 -0.02 -7.40 0.07
CA VAL A 68 -1.38 -6.87 0.10
C VAL A 68 -1.42 -5.67 1.02
N LEU A 69 -1.87 -4.54 0.49
CA LEU A 69 -2.15 -3.37 1.30
C LEU A 69 -3.56 -3.58 1.85
N ALA A 70 -3.62 -4.13 3.04
CA ALA A 70 -4.89 -4.58 3.59
C ALA A 70 -5.77 -3.43 4.03
N ARG A 71 -5.16 -2.34 4.48
CA ARG A 71 -5.91 -1.18 4.94
C ARG A 71 -5.08 0.06 4.68
N LEU A 72 -5.78 1.13 4.40
CA LEU A 72 -5.18 2.45 4.31
C LEU A 72 -6.26 3.42 4.78
N ALA A 73 -6.03 4.07 5.89
CA ALA A 73 -7.02 4.95 6.46
C ALA A 73 -6.36 6.24 6.94
N VAL A 74 -7.06 7.34 6.76
CA VAL A 74 -6.59 8.65 7.14
C VAL A 74 -7.64 9.28 8.05
N ASP A 75 -7.18 9.81 9.18
CA ASP A 75 -8.06 10.52 10.07
C ASP A 75 -8.75 11.64 9.30
N HIS A 76 -10.05 11.76 9.52
CA HIS A 76 -10.86 12.77 8.90
C HIS A 76 -10.24 14.17 9.00
N ARG A 77 -9.59 14.50 10.12
CA ARG A 77 -8.98 15.80 10.30
C ARG A 77 -7.74 16.02 9.43
N ALA A 78 -7.16 14.95 8.93
CA ALA A 78 -5.93 15.06 8.15
C ALA A 78 -6.14 14.84 6.66
N GLN A 79 -7.37 14.63 6.23
CA GLN A 79 -7.60 14.23 4.84
C GLN A 79 -7.24 15.31 3.82
N GLY A 80 -7.31 16.54 4.21
CA GLY A 80 -7.00 17.63 3.29
C GLY A 80 -5.53 17.87 3.03
N ILE A 81 -4.63 17.16 3.69
CA ILE A 81 -3.20 17.43 3.57
C ILE A 81 -2.44 16.32 2.89
N LYS A 82 -3.11 15.55 2.06
CA LYS A 82 -2.49 14.52 1.22
C LYS A 82 -1.80 13.42 2.00
N LEU A 83 -2.25 13.18 3.20
CA LEU A 83 -1.67 12.12 4.00
C LEU A 83 -1.89 10.75 3.38
N GLY A 84 -3.04 10.54 2.73
CA GLY A 84 -3.29 9.28 2.05
C GLY A 84 -2.23 8.97 1.00
N ALA A 85 -1.86 9.97 0.22
CA ALA A 85 -0.82 9.79 -0.79
C ALA A 85 0.53 9.49 -0.15
N ALA A 86 0.84 10.16 0.96
CA ALA A 86 2.11 9.92 1.65
C ALA A 86 2.16 8.53 2.24
N LEU A 87 1.06 8.06 2.81
CA LEU A 87 1.00 6.70 3.33
C LEU A 87 1.13 5.67 2.21
N LEU A 88 0.48 5.92 1.10
CA LEU A 88 0.58 5.01 -0.04
C LEU A 88 2.01 4.96 -0.55
N GLN A 89 2.67 6.11 -0.65
CA GLN A 89 4.06 6.15 -1.08
C GLN A 89 4.95 5.35 -0.13
N ASP A 90 4.73 5.51 1.16
CA ASP A 90 5.49 4.75 2.14
C ASP A 90 5.27 3.25 1.99
N ALA A 91 4.02 2.84 1.77
CA ALA A 91 3.70 1.43 1.55
C ALA A 91 4.39 0.90 0.30
N VAL A 92 4.38 1.67 -0.78
CA VAL A 92 5.06 1.27 -2.01
C VAL A 92 6.55 1.11 -1.78
N ASN A 93 7.15 2.04 -1.07
CA ASN A 93 8.60 1.98 -0.80
C ASN A 93 8.95 0.73 0.03
N ARG A 94 8.12 0.41 1.01
CA ARG A 94 8.37 -0.80 1.82
C ARG A 94 8.16 -2.06 1.00
N ALA A 95 7.16 -2.06 0.13
CA ALA A 95 6.91 -3.20 -0.73
C ALA A 95 8.07 -3.43 -1.71
N VAL A 96 8.62 -2.34 -2.25
CA VAL A 96 9.78 -2.46 -3.13
C VAL A 96 10.95 -3.07 -2.39
N ALA A 97 11.19 -2.64 -1.16
CA ALA A 97 12.29 -3.20 -0.37
C ALA A 97 12.10 -4.69 -0.11
N VAL A 98 10.86 -5.09 0.19
CA VAL A 98 10.57 -6.51 0.39
C VAL A 98 10.75 -7.28 -0.92
N SER A 99 10.34 -6.70 -2.04
CA SER A 99 10.41 -7.40 -3.32
C SER A 99 11.83 -7.74 -3.72
N GLN A 100 12.78 -6.94 -3.28
CA GLN A 100 14.18 -7.20 -3.61
C GLN A 100 14.73 -8.42 -2.90
N ASN A 101 14.11 -8.81 -1.80
CA ASN A 101 14.62 -9.91 -1.00
C ASN A 101 13.72 -11.14 -1.00
N ALA A 102 12.46 -10.98 -1.32
CA ALA A 102 11.48 -12.06 -1.15
C ALA A 102 10.74 -12.45 -2.43
N GLY A 103 11.11 -11.87 -3.55
CA GLY A 103 10.49 -12.28 -4.82
C GLY A 103 9.06 -11.80 -5.01
N VAL A 104 8.61 -10.88 -4.19
CA VAL A 104 7.26 -10.33 -4.31
C VAL A 104 7.18 -9.47 -5.56
N ARG A 105 6.11 -9.65 -6.34
CA ARG A 105 6.01 -9.02 -7.66
C ARG A 105 5.26 -7.71 -7.66
N ALA A 106 4.28 -7.57 -6.79
CA ALA A 106 3.35 -6.45 -6.87
C ALA A 106 2.80 -6.10 -5.50
N LEU A 107 2.30 -4.87 -5.40
CA LEU A 107 1.49 -4.44 -4.27
C LEU A 107 0.04 -4.48 -4.73
N LEU A 108 -0.80 -5.17 -3.98
CA LEU A 108 -2.19 -5.39 -4.33
C LEU A 108 -3.08 -4.69 -3.33
N VAL A 109 -4.14 -4.04 -3.81
CA VAL A 109 -5.11 -3.36 -2.97
C VAL A 109 -6.52 -3.79 -3.34
N HIS A 110 -7.42 -3.73 -2.38
CA HIS A 110 -8.85 -3.91 -2.62
C HIS A 110 -9.51 -2.58 -2.33
N ALA A 111 -10.08 -1.97 -3.36
CA ALA A 111 -10.76 -0.70 -3.18
C ALA A 111 -12.14 -0.93 -2.60
N LEU A 112 -12.51 -0.13 -1.61
CA LEU A 112 -13.79 -0.29 -0.94
C LEU A 112 -14.93 0.44 -1.65
N HIS A 113 -14.59 1.38 -2.50
CA HIS A 113 -15.58 2.15 -3.26
C HIS A 113 -14.88 2.79 -4.45
N ASP A 114 -15.68 3.39 -5.32
CA ASP A 114 -15.14 3.94 -6.56
C ASP A 114 -14.12 5.05 -6.33
N GLY A 115 -14.34 5.86 -5.31
CA GLY A 115 -13.39 6.92 -4.99
C GLY A 115 -12.03 6.37 -4.62
N ALA A 116 -12.01 5.29 -3.85
CA ALA A 116 -10.74 4.65 -3.51
C ALA A 116 -10.09 4.06 -4.75
N LYS A 117 -10.89 3.45 -5.62
CA LYS A 117 -10.35 2.89 -6.86
C LYS A 117 -9.70 3.97 -7.70
N GLN A 118 -10.35 5.12 -7.85
CA GLN A 118 -9.80 6.23 -8.62
C GLN A 118 -8.50 6.74 -7.99
N PHE A 119 -8.46 6.78 -6.66
CA PHE A 119 -7.25 7.19 -5.96
C PHE A 119 -6.09 6.26 -6.32
N TYR A 120 -6.30 4.96 -6.25
CA TYR A 120 -5.23 4.02 -6.57
C TYR A 120 -4.85 4.09 -8.05
N GLU A 121 -5.83 4.23 -8.94
CA GLU A 121 -5.54 4.35 -10.36
C GLU A 121 -4.71 5.59 -10.67
N HIS A 122 -4.98 6.66 -9.94
CA HIS A 122 -4.21 7.89 -10.11
C HIS A 122 -2.72 7.67 -9.84
N TYR A 123 -2.40 6.74 -8.95
CA TYR A 123 -1.02 6.44 -8.60
C TYR A 123 -0.46 5.23 -9.35
N GLY A 124 -1.10 4.83 -10.43
CA GLY A 124 -0.53 3.83 -11.32
C GLY A 124 -0.98 2.41 -11.12
N PHE A 125 -1.85 2.16 -10.16
CA PHE A 125 -2.39 0.83 -9.97
C PHE A 125 -3.33 0.47 -11.12
N GLN A 126 -3.31 -0.80 -11.51
CA GLN A 126 -4.13 -1.29 -12.61
C GLN A 126 -5.12 -2.31 -12.08
N GLU A 127 -6.32 -2.26 -12.63
CA GLU A 127 -7.38 -3.14 -12.17
C GLU A 127 -7.13 -4.58 -12.64
N SER A 128 -7.52 -5.52 -11.79
CA SER A 128 -7.44 -6.94 -12.11
C SER A 128 -8.40 -7.26 -13.25
N PRO A 129 -8.01 -8.15 -14.19
CA PRO A 129 -8.94 -8.55 -15.26
C PRO A 129 -10.16 -9.28 -14.76
N GLN A 130 -10.11 -9.88 -13.56
CA GLN A 130 -11.26 -10.62 -13.04
C GLN A 130 -12.01 -9.89 -11.94
N HIS A 131 -11.35 -8.96 -11.25
CA HIS A 131 -11.93 -8.31 -10.08
C HIS A 131 -11.75 -6.80 -10.19
N PRO A 132 -12.77 -6.08 -10.66
CA PRO A 132 -12.61 -4.65 -10.94
C PRO A 132 -12.21 -3.80 -9.74
N MET A 133 -12.53 -4.25 -8.52
CA MET A 133 -12.17 -3.48 -7.32
C MET A 133 -10.87 -3.96 -6.69
N THR A 134 -10.16 -4.85 -7.36
CA THR A 134 -8.83 -5.27 -6.95
C THR A 134 -7.83 -4.68 -7.93
N LEU A 135 -6.87 -3.95 -7.40
CA LEU A 135 -5.88 -3.29 -8.26
C LEU A 135 -4.50 -3.69 -7.80
N MET A 136 -3.55 -3.60 -8.71
CA MET A 136 -2.19 -3.97 -8.35
C MET A 136 -1.20 -3.06 -9.06
N LEU A 137 -0.08 -2.85 -8.39
CA LEU A 137 1.03 -2.06 -8.89
C LEU A 137 2.24 -2.96 -8.96
N ARG A 138 2.76 -3.16 -10.16
CA ARG A 138 3.98 -3.93 -10.31
C ARG A 138 5.13 -3.21 -9.64
N LEU A 139 5.85 -3.92 -8.81
CA LEU A 139 7.01 -3.37 -8.12
C LEU A 139 8.22 -3.50 -9.05
N ASN A 140 8.81 -2.36 -9.33
CA ASN A 140 9.92 -2.33 -10.24
C ASN A 140 11.16 -2.37 -9.43
N THR A 141 11.85 -3.45 -9.51
CA THR A 141 12.97 -3.62 -8.66
C THR A 141 14.20 -3.06 -9.23
N VAL A 142 14.13 -2.51 -10.32
CA VAL A 142 15.27 -2.14 -10.87
C VAL A 142 15.85 -0.94 -10.62
N ARG A 143 16.01 -0.76 -10.44
CA ARG A 143 16.31 0.10 -10.37
C ARG A 143 16.81 0.52 -10.12
N ALA A 144 17.10 0.53 -10.11
CA ALA A 144 17.36 1.03 -9.91
C ALA A 144 17.96 1.42 -10.07
#